data_a120fa3270e0c3329e69f2b87629df22
#
_entry.id   a120fa3270e0c3329e69f2b87629df22
#
_cell.length_a   1.000
_cell.length_b   1.000
_cell.length_c   1.000
_cell.angle_alpha   90.00
_cell.angle_beta   90.00
_cell.angle_gamma   90.00
#
_symmetry.space_group_name_H-M   'P 1'
#
loop_
_entity.id
_entity.type
_entity.pdbx_description
1 polymer ?
#
loop_
_entity_poly.entity_id
_entity_poly.type
_entity_poly.pdbx_seq_one_letter_code
_entity_poly.pdbx_strand_id
1 'polypeptide(L)'
;MLRANESGCPERDLHLCAAIATVRPPMKFFVDSATVEDIRELSASGLIDGVTTNPSMVAKSGKPILELIGEICEAVEGPVSAEVAATSTDEMIREGLILGAVAPNVAIKLPLTWDGLKACKVLTGTHGLMVNLTLCFSANQALMAAKAGATFVSPFVGRLDDLNIDGMDLIHEIRAIYDNYDALQTEILCASVRTPNHVKAVALAGAEVVTLPPEVFPKLVEHPLTDKGLAAFMADWEKGGQTIEEREVLVPDDGA
;
A
#
# COMPACT_ATOMS: atom_id res chain seq x y z
N MET A 1 18.46 41.93 -55.11
CA MET A 1 17.31 41.06 -54.75
C MET A 1 17.75 40.13 -53.66
N LEU A 2 17.48 40.58 -52.42
CA LEU A 2 17.81 39.84 -51.18
C LEU A 2 16.56 38.99 -50.82
N ARG A 3 16.75 37.71 -50.67
CA ARG A 3 15.76 36.84 -50.02
C ARG A 3 16.20 36.60 -48.58
N ALA A 4 15.42 37.05 -47.65
CA ALA A 4 15.51 36.74 -46.26
C ALA A 4 15.20 35.26 -46.03
N ASN A 5 15.98 34.59 -45.21
CA ASN A 5 15.69 33.28 -44.68
C ASN A 5 15.44 33.43 -43.18
N GLU A 6 14.17 33.35 -42.82
CA GLU A 6 13.66 33.27 -41.44
C GLU A 6 13.81 31.81 -40.98
N SER A 7 14.42 31.60 -39.85
CA SER A 7 14.06 30.69 -38.80
C SER A 7 15.25 30.41 -37.90
N GLY A 8 15.51 31.36 -37.03
CA GLY A 8 16.35 31.14 -35.87
C GLY A 8 15.51 30.57 -34.72
N CYS A 9 15.38 29.26 -34.63
CA CYS A 9 14.98 28.57 -33.42
C CYS A 9 16.21 27.87 -32.87
N PRO A 10 16.68 28.18 -31.64
CA PRO A 10 17.86 27.51 -31.11
C PRO A 10 17.48 26.07 -30.70
N GLU A 11 18.17 25.13 -31.34
CA GLU A 11 18.05 23.66 -31.07
C GLU A 11 18.41 23.22 -29.66
N ARG A 12 18.48 24.13 -28.68
CA ARG A 12 18.89 23.77 -27.31
C ARG A 12 17.78 23.49 -26.34
N ASP A 13 16.53 23.67 -26.73
CA ASP A 13 15.37 23.50 -25.80
C ASP A 13 14.61 22.18 -25.96
N LEU A 14 15.05 21.29 -26.86
CA LEU A 14 14.40 19.99 -27.08
C LEU A 14 14.71 18.94 -25.98
N HIS A 15 15.69 19.20 -25.12
CA HIS A 15 16.01 18.30 -24.00
C HIS A 15 15.32 18.67 -22.68
N LEU A 16 14.59 19.77 -22.61
CA LEU A 16 13.90 20.22 -21.40
C LEU A 16 12.42 19.74 -21.32
N CYS A 17 11.89 19.16 -22.39
CA CYS A 17 10.50 18.66 -22.43
C CYS A 17 10.32 17.18 -22.10
N ALA A 18 11.34 16.45 -21.71
CA ALA A 18 11.27 15.01 -21.49
C ALA A 18 11.32 14.56 -20.02
N ALA A 19 11.16 15.46 -19.08
CA ALA A 19 10.97 15.09 -17.68
C ALA A 19 9.61 15.60 -17.20
N ILE A 20 8.52 15.09 -17.77
CA ILE A 20 7.30 14.99 -17.02
C ILE A 20 7.61 13.89 -15.99
N ALA A 21 8.11 14.32 -14.83
CA ALA A 21 8.17 13.45 -13.67
C ALA A 21 6.75 12.88 -13.51
N THR A 22 6.56 11.60 -13.77
CA THR A 22 5.31 10.91 -13.48
C THR A 22 5.09 11.09 -11.99
N VAL A 23 4.17 11.97 -11.62
CA VAL A 23 3.81 12.19 -10.22
C VAL A 23 3.26 10.88 -9.73
N ARG A 24 4.04 10.18 -8.88
CA ARG A 24 3.55 8.96 -8.24
C ARG A 24 2.41 9.32 -7.30
N PRO A 25 1.36 8.50 -7.23
CA PRO A 25 0.31 8.71 -6.23
C PRO A 25 0.92 8.63 -4.81
N PRO A 26 0.27 9.22 -3.80
CA PRO A 26 0.72 9.10 -2.42
C PRO A 26 0.80 7.61 -2.00
N MET A 27 1.71 7.32 -1.09
CA MET A 27 1.85 5.96 -0.53
C MET A 27 0.55 5.55 0.17
N LYS A 28 0.07 4.35 -0.13
CA LYS A 28 -1.11 3.75 0.46
C LYS A 28 -0.80 3.13 1.83
N PHE A 29 -1.75 3.25 2.75
CA PHE A 29 -1.68 2.65 4.08
C PHE A 29 -2.66 1.48 4.19
N PHE A 30 -2.13 0.28 4.41
CA PHE A 30 -2.94 -0.92 4.67
C PHE A 30 -2.85 -1.29 6.15
N VAL A 31 -3.95 -1.81 6.69
CA VAL A 31 -4.00 -2.38 8.05
C VAL A 31 -3.61 -3.85 8.00
N ASP A 32 -2.61 -4.26 8.78
CA ASP A 32 -2.21 -5.66 8.93
C ASP A 32 -2.95 -6.27 10.13
N SER A 33 -4.19 -6.71 9.91
CA SER A 33 -5.07 -7.24 10.95
C SER A 33 -6.15 -8.16 10.37
N ALA A 34 -6.68 -9.05 11.21
CA ALA A 34 -7.91 -9.81 11.01
C ALA A 34 -8.99 -9.47 12.03
N THR A 35 -8.80 -8.45 12.86
CA THR A 35 -9.78 -7.93 13.81
C THR A 35 -10.66 -6.90 13.09
N VAL A 36 -11.91 -7.28 12.82
CA VAL A 36 -12.85 -6.46 12.03
C VAL A 36 -13.11 -5.10 12.69
N GLU A 37 -13.18 -5.09 14.02
CA GLU A 37 -13.42 -3.89 14.84
C GLU A 37 -12.29 -2.86 14.64
N ASP A 38 -11.02 -3.29 14.75
CA ASP A 38 -9.85 -2.42 14.55
C ASP A 38 -9.82 -1.86 13.13
N ILE A 39 -10.15 -2.72 12.13
CA ILE A 39 -10.19 -2.32 10.72
C ILE A 39 -11.26 -1.25 10.49
N ARG A 40 -12.47 -1.44 11.05
CA ARG A 40 -13.58 -0.47 10.93
C ARG A 40 -13.23 0.87 11.57
N GLU A 41 -12.64 0.85 12.78
CA GLU A 41 -12.23 2.05 13.49
C GLU A 41 -11.21 2.85 12.68
N LEU A 42 -10.16 2.18 12.19
CA LEU A 42 -9.14 2.84 11.37
C LEU A 42 -9.70 3.31 10.03
N SER A 43 -10.54 2.51 9.35
CA SER A 43 -11.13 2.87 8.07
C SER A 43 -12.06 4.09 8.17
N ALA A 44 -12.73 4.28 9.31
CA ALA A 44 -13.56 5.45 9.57
C ALA A 44 -12.77 6.77 9.55
N SER A 45 -11.44 6.72 9.72
CA SER A 45 -10.57 7.90 9.57
C SER A 45 -10.46 8.41 8.13
N GLY A 46 -10.80 7.61 7.12
CA GLY A 46 -10.60 7.90 5.70
C GLY A 46 -9.13 7.82 5.25
N LEU A 47 -8.21 7.32 6.10
CA LEU A 47 -6.77 7.26 5.82
C LEU A 47 -6.28 5.86 5.44
N ILE A 48 -7.20 4.86 5.39
CA ILE A 48 -6.85 3.47 5.12
C ILE A 48 -7.25 3.09 3.70
N ASP A 49 -6.30 2.55 2.96
CA ASP A 49 -6.45 2.19 1.55
C ASP A 49 -6.65 0.68 1.31
N GLY A 50 -6.51 -0.15 2.35
CA GLY A 50 -6.67 -1.60 2.22
C GLY A 50 -6.27 -2.37 3.48
N VAL A 51 -6.28 -3.71 3.37
CA VAL A 51 -6.00 -4.61 4.49
C VAL A 51 -5.13 -5.77 4.02
N THR A 52 -4.18 -6.18 4.87
CA THR A 52 -3.49 -7.47 4.73
C THR A 52 -3.86 -8.39 5.87
N THR A 53 -4.11 -9.66 5.54
CA THR A 53 -4.26 -10.74 6.50
C THR A 53 -3.18 -11.81 6.29
N ASN A 54 -3.09 -12.73 7.21
CA ASN A 54 -2.26 -13.92 7.06
C ASN A 54 -2.88 -15.12 7.82
N PRO A 55 -2.46 -16.37 7.52
CA PRO A 55 -3.06 -17.56 8.12
C PRO A 55 -3.03 -17.56 9.65
N SER A 56 -1.99 -16.99 10.27
CA SER A 56 -1.88 -16.93 11.74
C SER A 56 -2.92 -15.99 12.36
N MET A 57 -3.23 -14.86 11.70
CA MET A 57 -4.26 -13.93 12.14
C MET A 57 -5.65 -14.54 11.97
N VAL A 58 -5.91 -15.16 10.82
CA VAL A 58 -7.17 -15.87 10.56
C VAL A 58 -7.40 -16.98 11.60
N ALA A 59 -6.40 -17.80 11.88
CA ALA A 59 -6.50 -18.85 12.89
C ALA A 59 -6.81 -18.30 14.29
N LYS A 60 -6.24 -17.16 14.67
CA LYS A 60 -6.49 -16.52 15.97
C LYS A 60 -7.90 -15.93 16.09
N SER A 61 -8.52 -15.52 14.97
CA SER A 61 -9.89 -14.97 15.01
C SER A 61 -10.95 -16.00 15.40
N GLY A 62 -10.66 -17.29 15.17
CA GLY A 62 -11.60 -18.38 15.41
C GLY A 62 -12.79 -18.45 14.43
N LYS A 63 -12.84 -17.56 13.44
CA LYS A 63 -13.89 -17.53 12.42
C LYS A 63 -13.51 -18.34 11.17
N PRO A 64 -14.48 -18.90 10.43
CA PRO A 64 -14.24 -19.44 9.10
C PRO A 64 -13.66 -18.37 8.17
N ILE A 65 -12.61 -18.72 7.40
CA ILE A 65 -11.87 -17.75 6.58
C ILE A 65 -12.76 -16.98 5.59
N LEU A 66 -13.69 -17.65 4.92
CA LEU A 66 -14.54 -17.01 3.90
C LEU A 66 -15.50 -15.98 4.53
N GLU A 67 -16.03 -16.28 5.70
CA GLU A 67 -16.86 -15.35 6.47
C GLU A 67 -16.04 -14.14 6.93
N LEU A 68 -14.89 -14.39 7.55
CA LEU A 68 -14.00 -13.33 8.03
C LEU A 68 -13.55 -12.39 6.90
N ILE A 69 -13.11 -12.94 5.76
CA ILE A 69 -12.69 -12.12 4.60
C ILE A 69 -13.86 -11.31 4.05
N GLY A 70 -15.08 -11.88 4.02
CA GLY A 70 -16.30 -11.15 3.66
C GLY A 70 -16.53 -9.93 4.56
N GLU A 71 -16.50 -10.11 5.87
CA GLU A 71 -16.66 -9.02 6.85
C GLU A 71 -15.58 -7.93 6.72
N ILE A 72 -14.34 -8.32 6.44
CA ILE A 72 -13.24 -7.37 6.22
C ILE A 72 -13.44 -6.60 4.92
N CYS A 73 -13.87 -7.28 3.84
CA CYS A 73 -14.15 -6.63 2.56
C CYS A 73 -15.29 -5.61 2.63
N GLU A 74 -16.27 -5.81 3.54
CA GLU A 74 -17.33 -4.84 3.80
C GLU A 74 -16.84 -3.62 4.61
N ALA A 75 -15.75 -3.76 5.36
CA ALA A 75 -15.20 -2.72 6.22
C ALA A 75 -14.23 -1.76 5.50
N VAL A 76 -13.76 -2.10 4.30
CA VAL A 76 -12.79 -1.31 3.53
C VAL A 76 -13.09 -1.39 2.03
N GLU A 77 -12.98 -0.25 1.33
CA GLU A 77 -13.22 -0.22 -0.13
C GLU A 77 -12.04 -0.80 -0.92
N GLY A 78 -10.83 -0.63 -0.42
CA GLY A 78 -9.60 -1.04 -1.09
C GLY A 78 -9.29 -2.53 -0.99
N PRO A 79 -8.14 -2.95 -1.54
CA PRO A 79 -7.75 -4.36 -1.62
C PRO A 79 -7.62 -5.03 -0.25
N VAL A 80 -8.12 -6.26 -0.14
CA VAL A 80 -8.00 -7.13 1.03
C VAL A 80 -7.20 -8.37 0.66
N SER A 81 -5.98 -8.49 1.19
CA SER A 81 -5.12 -9.65 0.93
C SER A 81 -5.57 -10.86 1.76
N ALA A 82 -6.07 -11.89 1.07
CA ALA A 82 -6.50 -13.18 1.63
C ALA A 82 -5.54 -14.29 1.17
N GLU A 83 -4.84 -14.92 2.12
CA GLU A 83 -3.76 -15.88 1.81
C GLU A 83 -4.30 -17.32 1.72
N VAL A 84 -3.89 -18.03 0.65
CA VAL A 84 -4.17 -19.45 0.48
C VAL A 84 -3.36 -20.30 1.49
N ALA A 85 -3.82 -21.50 1.79
CA ALA A 85 -3.11 -22.47 2.62
C ALA A 85 -2.33 -23.51 1.79
N ALA A 86 -2.71 -23.67 0.52
CA ALA A 86 -2.11 -24.63 -0.41
C ALA A 86 -0.65 -24.29 -0.76
N THR A 87 0.11 -25.30 -1.20
CA THR A 87 1.52 -25.17 -1.58
C THR A 87 1.81 -25.63 -3.01
N SER A 88 0.88 -26.32 -3.66
CA SER A 88 1.00 -26.71 -5.07
C SER A 88 0.28 -25.71 -5.99
N THR A 89 0.74 -25.58 -7.24
CA THR A 89 0.17 -24.64 -8.23
C THR A 89 -1.33 -24.83 -8.39
N ASP A 90 -1.80 -26.05 -8.64
CA ASP A 90 -3.21 -26.31 -8.95
C ASP A 90 -4.13 -26.08 -7.75
N GLU A 91 -3.68 -26.43 -6.54
CA GLU A 91 -4.43 -26.17 -5.31
C GLU A 91 -4.48 -24.68 -4.96
N MET A 92 -3.36 -23.95 -5.15
CA MET A 92 -3.33 -22.49 -4.97
C MET A 92 -4.30 -21.79 -5.93
N ILE A 93 -4.38 -22.23 -7.19
CA ILE A 93 -5.35 -21.69 -8.16
C ILE A 93 -6.77 -21.98 -7.68
N ARG A 94 -7.07 -23.21 -7.27
CA ARG A 94 -8.39 -23.58 -6.77
C ARG A 94 -8.82 -22.77 -5.56
N GLU A 95 -7.94 -22.66 -4.54
CA GLU A 95 -8.22 -21.85 -3.35
C GLU A 95 -8.32 -20.37 -3.68
N GLY A 96 -7.44 -19.86 -4.57
CA GLY A 96 -7.48 -18.49 -5.03
C GLY A 96 -8.78 -18.12 -5.70
N LEU A 97 -9.36 -19.00 -6.53
CA LEU A 97 -10.67 -18.78 -7.16
C LEU A 97 -11.80 -18.76 -6.11
N ILE A 98 -11.74 -19.61 -5.08
CA ILE A 98 -12.71 -19.62 -3.98
C ILE A 98 -12.64 -18.30 -3.19
N LEU A 99 -11.45 -17.86 -2.81
CA LEU A 99 -11.25 -16.60 -2.09
C LEU A 99 -11.65 -15.40 -2.94
N GLY A 100 -11.28 -15.38 -4.22
CA GLY A 100 -11.63 -14.30 -5.13
C GLY A 100 -13.12 -14.16 -5.43
N ALA A 101 -13.90 -15.22 -5.18
CA ALA A 101 -15.36 -15.19 -5.30
C ALA A 101 -16.07 -14.56 -4.08
N VAL A 102 -15.38 -14.30 -2.97
CA VAL A 102 -15.93 -13.70 -1.76
C VAL A 102 -16.35 -12.25 -1.99
N ALA A 103 -15.45 -11.44 -2.57
CA ALA A 103 -15.71 -10.05 -2.87
C ALA A 103 -14.77 -9.53 -4.00
N PRO A 104 -15.16 -8.48 -4.73
CA PRO A 104 -14.38 -7.97 -5.86
C PRO A 104 -13.06 -7.31 -5.47
N ASN A 105 -12.92 -6.89 -4.22
CA ASN A 105 -11.70 -6.28 -3.67
C ASN A 105 -10.75 -7.27 -3.00
N VAL A 106 -10.97 -8.58 -3.11
CA VAL A 106 -10.04 -9.59 -2.62
C VAL A 106 -8.80 -9.63 -3.51
N ALA A 107 -7.60 -9.50 -2.89
CA ALA A 107 -6.32 -9.77 -3.50
C ALA A 107 -5.81 -11.14 -2.99
N ILE A 108 -5.67 -12.11 -3.90
CA ILE A 108 -5.21 -13.46 -3.54
C ILE A 108 -3.76 -13.41 -3.10
N LYS A 109 -3.48 -13.80 -1.85
CA LYS A 109 -2.12 -13.78 -1.34
C LYS A 109 -1.50 -15.16 -1.46
N LEU A 110 -0.35 -15.23 -2.15
CA LEU A 110 0.36 -16.46 -2.48
C LEU A 110 1.80 -16.41 -1.98
N PRO A 111 2.37 -17.51 -1.49
CA PRO A 111 3.80 -17.56 -1.15
C PRO A 111 4.65 -17.40 -2.42
N LEU A 112 5.75 -16.66 -2.31
CA LEU A 112 6.67 -16.40 -3.42
C LEU A 112 7.60 -17.61 -3.64
N THR A 113 7.00 -18.68 -4.14
CA THR A 113 7.64 -19.93 -4.57
C THR A 113 7.49 -20.09 -6.08
N TRP A 114 8.16 -21.09 -6.67
CA TRP A 114 7.99 -21.38 -8.10
C TRP A 114 6.54 -21.76 -8.46
N ASP A 115 5.88 -22.50 -7.57
CA ASP A 115 4.47 -22.85 -7.74
C ASP A 115 3.55 -21.65 -7.53
N GLY A 116 3.85 -20.77 -6.56
CA GLY A 116 3.13 -19.51 -6.37
C GLY A 116 3.24 -18.57 -7.58
N LEU A 117 4.40 -18.48 -8.24
CA LEU A 117 4.58 -17.71 -9.46
C LEU A 117 3.72 -18.24 -10.62
N LYS A 118 3.63 -19.57 -10.79
CA LYS A 118 2.77 -20.20 -11.82
C LYS A 118 1.30 -19.92 -11.51
N ALA A 119 0.86 -20.08 -10.25
CA ALA A 119 -0.49 -19.79 -9.82
C ALA A 119 -0.83 -18.30 -10.02
N CYS A 120 0.06 -17.40 -9.66
CA CYS A 120 -0.07 -15.97 -9.91
C CYS A 120 -0.34 -15.69 -11.39
N LYS A 121 0.47 -16.26 -12.29
CA LYS A 121 0.34 -16.05 -13.73
C LYS A 121 -1.03 -16.46 -14.26
N VAL A 122 -1.62 -17.54 -13.74
CA VAL A 122 -2.97 -18.00 -14.11
C VAL A 122 -4.03 -17.10 -13.52
N LEU A 123 -3.97 -16.80 -12.22
CA LEU A 123 -4.98 -15.99 -11.52
C LEU A 123 -5.06 -14.56 -12.06
N THR A 124 -3.92 -13.94 -12.35
CA THR A 124 -3.90 -12.59 -12.95
C THR A 124 -4.24 -12.61 -14.43
N GLY A 125 -3.58 -13.45 -15.22
CA GLY A 125 -3.68 -13.43 -16.68
C GLY A 125 -4.95 -14.05 -17.25
N THR A 126 -5.50 -15.10 -16.60
CA THR A 126 -6.70 -15.81 -17.07
C THR A 126 -7.96 -15.35 -16.37
N HIS A 127 -7.85 -15.06 -15.07
CA HIS A 127 -9.02 -14.76 -14.23
C HIS A 127 -9.14 -13.28 -13.87
N GLY A 128 -8.12 -12.45 -14.14
CA GLY A 128 -8.15 -11.02 -13.87
C GLY A 128 -8.17 -10.66 -12.39
N LEU A 129 -7.74 -11.60 -11.52
CA LEU A 129 -7.74 -11.39 -10.07
C LEU A 129 -6.50 -10.62 -9.63
N MET A 130 -6.65 -9.79 -8.61
CA MET A 130 -5.51 -9.20 -7.92
C MET A 130 -4.73 -10.29 -7.18
N VAL A 131 -3.39 -10.23 -7.27
CA VAL A 131 -2.51 -11.17 -6.56
C VAL A 131 -1.43 -10.42 -5.79
N ASN A 132 -1.23 -10.81 -4.53
CA ASN A 132 -0.15 -10.36 -3.65
C ASN A 132 0.83 -11.51 -3.43
N LEU A 133 2.03 -11.42 -4.02
CA LEU A 133 3.09 -12.42 -3.78
C LEU A 133 3.87 -12.07 -2.51
N THR A 134 3.70 -12.89 -1.48
CA THR A 134 4.22 -12.68 -0.12
C THR A 134 5.46 -13.53 0.19
N LEU A 135 6.10 -13.27 1.34
CA LEU A 135 7.35 -13.89 1.76
C LEU A 135 8.49 -13.58 0.78
N CYS A 136 8.57 -12.32 0.39
CA CYS A 136 9.64 -11.81 -0.45
C CYS A 136 10.83 -11.36 0.42
N PHE A 137 12.01 -11.92 0.15
CA PHE A 137 13.26 -11.66 0.88
C PHE A 137 14.45 -11.35 -0.03
N SER A 138 14.23 -11.20 -1.34
CA SER A 138 15.26 -10.80 -2.29
C SER A 138 14.69 -10.02 -3.47
N ALA A 139 15.49 -9.14 -4.06
CA ALA A 139 15.11 -8.37 -5.24
C ALA A 139 14.85 -9.27 -6.47
N ASN A 140 15.54 -10.40 -6.58
CA ASN A 140 15.27 -11.39 -7.63
C ASN A 140 13.87 -12.01 -7.50
N GLN A 141 13.41 -12.30 -6.28
CA GLN A 141 12.06 -12.76 -6.04
C GLN A 141 11.04 -11.70 -6.48
N ALA A 142 11.25 -10.43 -6.10
CA ALA A 142 10.38 -9.33 -6.50
C ALA A 142 10.31 -9.14 -8.02
N LEU A 143 11.45 -9.23 -8.71
CA LEU A 143 11.50 -9.16 -10.17
C LEU A 143 10.68 -10.30 -10.82
N MET A 144 10.77 -11.51 -10.28
CA MET A 144 9.96 -12.65 -10.76
C MET A 144 8.47 -12.47 -10.48
N ALA A 145 8.11 -11.87 -9.33
CA ALA A 145 6.73 -11.51 -9.01
C ALA A 145 6.14 -10.54 -10.04
N ALA A 146 6.88 -9.49 -10.37
CA ALA A 146 6.47 -8.53 -11.38
C ALA A 146 6.33 -9.17 -12.78
N LYS A 147 7.24 -10.06 -13.15
CA LYS A 147 7.15 -10.81 -14.41
C LYS A 147 5.97 -11.78 -14.44
N ALA A 148 5.54 -12.31 -13.31
CA ALA A 148 4.33 -13.14 -13.21
C ALA A 148 3.04 -12.31 -13.33
N GLY A 149 3.12 -10.97 -13.21
CA GLY A 149 1.98 -10.06 -13.31
C GLY A 149 1.27 -9.86 -11.97
N ALA A 150 1.97 -10.02 -10.85
CA ALA A 150 1.42 -9.75 -9.53
C ALA A 150 0.97 -8.28 -9.42
N THR A 151 -0.16 -8.03 -8.74
CA THR A 151 -0.60 -6.68 -8.37
C THR A 151 0.31 -6.10 -7.31
N PHE A 152 0.62 -6.91 -6.29
CA PHE A 152 1.50 -6.55 -5.18
C PHE A 152 2.60 -7.60 -5.00
N VAL A 153 3.76 -7.14 -4.53
CA VAL A 153 4.78 -7.98 -3.92
C VAL A 153 5.02 -7.51 -2.49
N SER A 154 5.07 -8.43 -1.53
CA SER A 154 5.25 -8.08 -0.12
C SER A 154 6.64 -8.46 0.39
N PRO A 155 7.65 -7.57 0.28
CA PRO A 155 8.93 -7.71 0.97
C PRO A 155 8.78 -7.50 2.47
N PHE A 156 9.49 -8.32 3.27
CA PHE A 156 9.37 -8.36 4.72
C PHE A 156 10.54 -7.68 5.40
N VAL A 157 10.42 -6.37 5.66
CA VAL A 157 11.48 -5.56 6.27
C VAL A 157 11.86 -6.08 7.65
N GLY A 158 10.95 -6.11 8.60
CA GLY A 158 11.27 -6.44 9.99
C GLY A 158 11.74 -7.86 10.23
N ARG A 159 11.45 -8.82 9.32
CA ARG A 159 12.03 -10.17 9.43
C ARG A 159 13.49 -10.23 9.00
N LEU A 160 13.93 -9.36 8.11
CA LEU A 160 15.35 -9.20 7.77
C LEU A 160 16.09 -8.54 8.93
N ASP A 161 15.50 -7.52 9.54
CA ASP A 161 16.07 -6.86 10.72
C ASP A 161 16.29 -7.86 11.88
N ASP A 162 15.38 -8.83 12.08
CA ASP A 162 15.53 -9.90 13.06
C ASP A 162 16.79 -10.78 12.82
N LEU A 163 17.31 -10.77 11.59
CA LEU A 163 18.52 -11.48 11.20
C LEU A 163 19.76 -10.57 11.13
N ASN A 164 19.67 -9.32 11.64
CA ASN A 164 20.68 -8.28 11.52
C ASN A 164 21.04 -7.93 10.05
N ILE A 165 20.06 -8.00 9.17
CA ILE A 165 20.13 -7.56 7.78
C ILE A 165 19.23 -6.32 7.67
N ASP A 166 19.74 -5.20 7.16
CA ASP A 166 18.91 -4.02 6.95
C ASP A 166 17.80 -4.32 5.93
N GLY A 167 16.57 -4.43 6.42
CA GLY A 167 15.42 -4.76 5.58
C GLY A 167 15.09 -3.67 4.56
N MET A 168 15.54 -2.44 4.80
CA MET A 168 15.33 -1.33 3.87
C MET A 168 16.20 -1.42 2.63
N ASP A 169 17.38 -2.06 2.71
CA ASP A 169 18.22 -2.30 1.53
C ASP A 169 17.44 -3.09 0.46
N LEU A 170 16.66 -4.09 0.87
CA LEU A 170 15.80 -4.84 -0.04
C LEU A 170 14.77 -3.94 -0.76
N ILE A 171 14.16 -3.00 -0.04
CA ILE A 171 13.17 -2.08 -0.65
C ILE A 171 13.84 -1.17 -1.68
N HIS A 172 15.01 -0.63 -1.34
CA HIS A 172 15.79 0.20 -2.27
C HIS A 172 16.21 -0.57 -3.53
N GLU A 173 16.67 -1.82 -3.37
CA GLU A 173 17.03 -2.68 -4.50
C GLU A 173 15.83 -2.95 -5.42
N ILE A 174 14.68 -3.33 -4.85
CA ILE A 174 13.46 -3.60 -5.63
C ILE A 174 13.04 -2.34 -6.38
N ARG A 175 13.00 -1.19 -5.71
CA ARG A 175 12.61 0.07 -6.33
C ARG A 175 13.55 0.46 -7.47
N ALA A 176 14.86 0.36 -7.26
CA ALA A 176 15.86 0.65 -8.28
C ALA A 176 15.71 -0.28 -9.51
N ILE A 177 15.36 -1.56 -9.30
CA ILE A 177 15.10 -2.49 -10.40
C ILE A 177 13.82 -2.10 -11.13
N TYR A 178 12.73 -1.86 -10.42
CA TYR A 178 11.43 -1.55 -11.04
C TYR A 178 11.46 -0.25 -11.83
N ASP A 179 12.21 0.75 -11.36
CA ASP A 179 12.37 2.04 -12.04
C ASP A 179 13.11 1.94 -13.39
N ASN A 180 13.80 0.81 -13.67
CA ASN A 180 14.41 0.57 -14.98
C ASN A 180 13.42 0.06 -16.05
N TYR A 181 12.20 -0.30 -15.67
CA TYR A 181 11.27 -0.98 -16.57
C TYR A 181 9.84 -0.44 -16.43
N ASP A 182 9.45 0.50 -17.28
CA ASP A 182 8.11 1.13 -17.27
C ASP A 182 6.95 0.12 -17.40
N ALA A 183 7.21 -1.07 -17.93
CA ALA A 183 6.21 -2.12 -18.09
C ALA A 183 5.91 -2.89 -16.78
N LEU A 184 6.70 -2.73 -15.73
CA LEU A 184 6.46 -3.37 -14.44
C LEU A 184 5.45 -2.53 -13.63
N GLN A 185 4.24 -3.07 -13.47
CA GLN A 185 3.14 -2.40 -12.78
C GLN A 185 2.88 -2.95 -11.37
N THR A 186 3.73 -3.87 -10.91
CA THR A 186 3.61 -4.47 -9.58
C THR A 186 3.99 -3.45 -8.50
N GLU A 187 3.09 -3.22 -7.56
CA GLU A 187 3.32 -2.32 -6.43
C GLU A 187 4.13 -3.02 -5.32
N ILE A 188 5.07 -2.30 -4.74
CA ILE A 188 5.85 -2.74 -3.58
C ILE A 188 5.01 -2.50 -2.33
N LEU A 189 4.49 -3.58 -1.73
CA LEU A 189 3.72 -3.55 -0.49
C LEU A 189 4.62 -3.96 0.67
N CYS A 190 5.25 -2.98 1.32
CA CYS A 190 6.17 -3.24 2.42
C CYS A 190 5.43 -3.86 3.61
N ALA A 191 5.83 -5.06 4.00
CA ALA A 191 5.24 -5.83 5.09
C ALA A 191 6.23 -6.05 6.24
N SER A 192 5.69 -6.55 7.38
CA SER A 192 6.48 -6.73 8.60
C SER A 192 7.09 -5.40 9.10
N VAL A 193 6.41 -4.31 8.87
CA VAL A 193 6.76 -2.96 9.35
C VAL A 193 6.31 -2.82 10.80
N ARG A 194 7.20 -2.35 11.67
CA ARG A 194 6.98 -2.42 13.13
C ARG A 194 7.04 -1.07 13.83
N THR A 195 7.55 -0.04 13.17
CA THR A 195 7.83 1.26 13.80
C THR A 195 7.52 2.43 12.86
N PRO A 196 7.24 3.63 13.40
CA PRO A 196 7.14 4.84 12.61
C PRO A 196 8.38 5.15 11.76
N ASN A 197 9.57 4.78 12.24
CA ASN A 197 10.80 4.96 11.47
C ASN A 197 10.84 4.10 10.21
N HIS A 198 10.34 2.85 10.28
CA HIS A 198 10.18 2.02 9.07
C HIS A 198 9.23 2.68 8.07
N VAL A 199 8.08 3.21 8.53
CA VAL A 199 7.12 3.89 7.64
C VAL A 199 7.77 5.06 6.90
N LYS A 200 8.50 5.91 7.63
CA LYS A 200 9.24 7.02 7.03
C LYS A 200 10.28 6.52 6.01
N ALA A 201 11.03 5.48 6.34
CA ALA A 201 12.05 4.93 5.44
C ALA A 201 11.43 4.32 4.18
N VAL A 202 10.32 3.58 4.31
CA VAL A 202 9.54 3.01 3.20
C VAL A 202 9.02 4.11 2.27
N ALA A 203 8.49 5.20 2.84
CA ALA A 203 8.04 6.36 2.07
C ALA A 203 9.18 7.04 1.30
N LEU A 204 10.35 7.21 1.94
CA LEU A 204 11.55 7.78 1.30
C LEU A 204 12.10 6.88 0.19
N ALA A 205 11.98 5.57 0.34
CA ALA A 205 12.37 4.61 -0.69
C ALA A 205 11.41 4.59 -1.90
N GLY A 206 10.23 5.19 -1.78
CA GLY A 206 9.25 5.29 -2.86
C GLY A 206 8.46 4.01 -3.10
N ALA A 207 8.23 3.19 -2.08
CA ALA A 207 7.29 2.09 -2.15
C ALA A 207 5.85 2.61 -2.26
N GLU A 208 4.99 1.87 -2.95
CA GLU A 208 3.61 2.27 -3.22
C GLU A 208 2.68 2.01 -2.05
N VAL A 209 2.97 0.99 -1.23
CA VAL A 209 2.10 0.55 -0.14
C VAL A 209 2.94 0.18 1.09
N VAL A 210 2.43 0.52 2.26
CA VAL A 210 2.93 0.01 3.54
C VAL A 210 1.80 -0.62 4.32
N THR A 211 2.01 -1.82 4.89
CA THR A 211 1.02 -2.44 5.78
C THR A 211 1.51 -2.46 7.21
N LEU A 212 0.65 -2.05 8.13
CA LEU A 212 0.97 -1.76 9.53
C LEU A 212 0.01 -2.47 10.48
N PRO A 213 0.50 -3.00 11.61
CA PRO A 213 -0.37 -3.37 12.72
C PRO A 213 -1.16 -2.16 13.23
N PRO A 214 -2.41 -2.35 13.70
CA PRO A 214 -3.27 -1.25 14.18
C PRO A 214 -2.61 -0.32 15.18
N GLU A 215 -1.84 -0.86 16.12
CA GLU A 215 -1.16 -0.12 17.19
C GLU A 215 -0.02 0.79 16.72
N VAL A 216 0.38 0.71 15.45
CA VAL A 216 1.41 1.59 14.88
C VAL A 216 0.81 2.89 14.34
N PHE A 217 -0.45 2.88 13.89
CA PHE A 217 -1.08 4.06 13.30
C PHE A 217 -1.10 5.29 14.23
N PRO A 218 -1.56 5.21 15.48
CA PRO A 218 -1.53 6.36 16.37
C PRO A 218 -0.12 6.94 16.56
N LYS A 219 0.89 6.07 16.62
CA LYS A 219 2.30 6.47 16.82
C LYS A 219 2.88 7.29 15.67
N LEU A 220 2.24 7.28 14.48
CA LEU A 220 2.69 8.08 13.33
C LEU A 220 2.48 9.57 13.56
N VAL A 221 1.55 9.96 14.42
CA VAL A 221 1.20 11.35 14.70
C VAL A 221 1.61 11.81 16.09
N GLU A 222 2.03 10.91 16.98
CA GLU A 222 2.51 11.22 18.33
C GLU A 222 3.82 12.00 18.27
N HIS A 223 3.83 13.21 18.85
CA HIS A 223 5.06 14.00 18.99
C HIS A 223 4.99 14.94 20.20
N PRO A 224 5.99 14.89 21.11
CA PRO A 224 5.97 15.72 22.34
C PRO A 224 5.88 17.23 22.09
N LEU A 225 6.42 17.71 20.97
CA LEU A 225 6.30 19.13 20.61
C LEU A 225 4.90 19.51 20.13
N THR A 226 4.15 18.58 19.53
CA THR A 226 2.75 18.79 19.18
C THR A 226 1.91 18.96 20.44
N ASP A 227 2.09 18.07 21.43
CA ASP A 227 1.36 18.12 22.70
C ASP A 227 1.68 19.43 23.45
N LYS A 228 2.97 19.77 23.54
CA LYS A 228 3.40 21.03 24.15
C LYS A 228 2.88 22.26 23.43
N GLY A 229 2.88 22.24 22.09
CA GLY A 229 2.37 23.32 21.27
C GLY A 229 0.87 23.51 21.45
N LEU A 230 0.10 22.42 21.41
CA LEU A 230 -1.33 22.41 21.64
C LEU A 230 -1.68 22.98 23.03
N ALA A 231 -1.01 22.51 24.08
CA ALA A 231 -1.21 23.02 25.44
C ALA A 231 -0.93 24.53 25.54
N ALA A 232 0.12 25.04 24.89
CA ALA A 232 0.42 26.47 24.88
C ALA A 232 -0.66 27.27 24.13
N PHE A 233 -1.12 26.79 22.96
CA PHE A 233 -2.18 27.44 22.19
C PHE A 233 -3.50 27.48 22.97
N MET A 234 -3.87 26.41 23.64
CA MET A 234 -5.07 26.36 24.47
C MET A 234 -5.01 27.36 25.63
N ALA A 235 -3.84 27.47 26.31
CA ALA A 235 -3.65 28.43 27.38
C ALA A 235 -3.73 29.89 26.89
N ASP A 236 -3.19 30.19 25.72
CA ASP A 236 -3.28 31.53 25.13
C ASP A 236 -4.69 31.86 24.63
N TRP A 237 -5.41 30.86 24.09
CA TRP A 237 -6.81 30.99 23.69
C TRP A 237 -7.70 31.37 24.90
N GLU A 238 -7.55 30.64 26.02
CA GLU A 238 -8.31 30.93 27.25
C GLU A 238 -8.04 32.34 27.77
N LYS A 239 -6.76 32.79 27.77
CA LYS A 239 -6.39 34.14 28.18
C LYS A 239 -6.99 35.22 27.26
N GLY A 240 -7.08 34.94 25.97
CA GLY A 240 -7.63 35.83 24.96
C GLY A 240 -9.14 36.00 25.04
N GLY A 241 -9.84 35.11 25.77
CA GLY A 241 -11.31 35.16 25.91
C GLY A 241 -12.04 35.00 24.56
N GLN A 242 -11.39 34.40 23.57
CA GLN A 242 -11.94 34.17 22.26
C GLN A 242 -12.91 32.98 22.26
N THR A 243 -13.99 33.08 21.48
CA THR A 243 -14.91 31.98 21.22
C THR A 243 -15.12 31.82 19.72
N ILE A 244 -15.30 30.58 19.28
CA ILE A 244 -15.76 30.28 17.91
C ILE A 244 -17.27 30.13 18.03
N GLU A 245 -18.02 31.18 17.69
CA GLU A 245 -19.49 31.14 17.67
C GLU A 245 -19.96 30.42 16.40
N GLU A 246 -21.01 29.62 16.55
CA GLU A 246 -21.76 29.09 15.42
C GLU A 246 -22.40 30.26 14.68
N ARG A 247 -21.81 30.68 13.58
CA ARG A 247 -22.53 31.46 12.57
C ARG A 247 -23.25 30.46 11.68
N GLU A 248 -24.49 30.72 11.30
CA GLU A 248 -25.15 29.99 10.21
C GLU A 248 -24.17 29.91 9.03
N VAL A 249 -23.59 28.76 8.84
CA VAL A 249 -22.82 28.43 7.64
C VAL A 249 -23.87 28.39 6.54
N LEU A 250 -23.95 29.46 5.73
CA LEU A 250 -24.70 29.41 4.47
C LEU A 250 -24.06 28.29 3.64
N VAL A 251 -24.62 27.12 3.74
CA VAL A 251 -24.33 26.02 2.80
C VAL A 251 -24.75 26.57 1.45
N PRO A 252 -23.86 26.66 0.44
CA PRO A 252 -24.31 27.04 -0.90
C PRO A 252 -25.42 26.08 -1.29
N ASP A 253 -26.57 26.65 -1.66
CA ASP A 253 -27.69 25.89 -2.23
C ASP A 253 -27.16 25.26 -3.51
N ASP A 254 -26.89 23.95 -3.48
CA ASP A 254 -26.54 23.17 -4.66
C ASP A 254 -27.79 23.13 -5.53
N GLY A 255 -27.99 24.23 -6.22
CA GLY A 255 -29.13 24.47 -7.12
C GLY A 255 -29.25 23.30 -8.11
N ALA A 256 -30.39 22.67 -8.08
CA ALA A 256 -30.90 21.59 -8.93
C ALA A 256 -30.61 21.78 -10.44
#